data_5e60a2f8c3bf9da7502d7f74f08b817f
#
_entry.id   5e60a2f8c3bf9da7502d7f74f08b817f
#
_cell.length_a   1.000
_cell.length_b   1.000
_cell.length_c   1.000
_cell.angle_alpha   90.00
_cell.angle_beta   90.00
_cell.angle_gamma   90.00
#
_symmetry.space_group_name_H-M   'P 1'
#
loop_
_entity.id
_entity.type
_entity.pdbx_description
1 polymer ?
#
loop_
_entity_poly.entity_id
_entity_poly.type
_entity_poly.pdbx_seq_one_letter_code
_entity_poly.pdbx_strand_id
1 'polypeptide(L)'
;NNMIKKRLLLICFWCNIFCWMYAAPFSFLETTVTQPDGSQLTLYASGDEFYHWVHDKDGYTVLQGEDGYCYYAEKNDMGELVPSPFLVGKTSIVDTKLKPWLKISKEKYDVRRERLQPLSRTRGMFQPQYASHKKPLNNIVIFISFQDAITFSKKRSVYDSRFNSTTSSTGSLKDYYLEVSYDNLTIQSHFFPHADLEANDVGYVDFHNRGFYRAYNATTNPDGYKTSEESTMREHNLVQNAVDAMRSIIEQEFTPDEIDNDNDGYVDNICFVVQGNSDGWSDLLWAHRWSLYTKECYIHGKRVMDYVFQPENQVTVNTLCHEMFHALGAPDLYHYSEESKSLDPVGAWDLMNSGWCHMGAYMKWMYAGKSWITEIPEITTTGRYSLVPLSQGPDNSCYKIN
;
A
#
# COMPACT_ATOMS: atom_id res chain seq x y z
N ASN A 1 -27.71 -8.13 58.33
CA ASN A 1 -27.15 -9.24 57.56
C ASN A 1 -26.99 -8.81 56.10
N ASN A 2 -25.87 -8.16 55.91
CA ASN A 2 -25.43 -7.72 54.57
C ASN A 2 -24.58 -8.83 53.93
N MET A 3 -25.13 -9.52 52.96
CA MET A 3 -24.32 -10.33 52.05
C MET A 3 -23.87 -9.46 50.87
N ILE A 4 -22.65 -9.00 50.94
CA ILE A 4 -21.99 -8.34 49.85
C ILE A 4 -21.62 -9.41 48.81
N LYS A 5 -22.36 -9.45 47.71
CA LYS A 5 -22.01 -10.28 46.56
C LYS A 5 -20.74 -9.69 45.90
N LYS A 6 -19.62 -10.31 46.17
CA LYS A 6 -18.39 -10.12 45.38
C LYS A 6 -18.66 -10.63 43.95
N ARG A 7 -18.89 -9.73 43.03
CA ARG A 7 -18.80 -10.05 41.61
C ARG A 7 -17.33 -10.17 41.26
N LEU A 8 -16.90 -11.40 41.09
CA LEU A 8 -15.60 -11.71 40.51
C LEU A 8 -15.66 -11.25 39.03
N LEU A 9 -14.97 -10.17 38.72
CA LEU A 9 -14.76 -9.76 37.33
C LEU A 9 -13.73 -10.73 36.78
N LEU A 10 -14.19 -11.72 36.03
CA LEU A 10 -13.33 -12.58 35.22
C LEU A 10 -12.89 -11.71 34.04
N ILE A 11 -11.71 -11.08 34.16
CA ILE A 11 -11.02 -10.47 33.02
C ILE A 11 -10.49 -11.66 32.22
N CYS A 12 -11.27 -12.08 31.22
CA CYS A 12 -10.74 -12.93 30.17
C CYS A 12 -9.67 -12.12 29.43
N PHE A 13 -8.43 -12.40 29.75
CA PHE A 13 -7.29 -11.99 28.93
C PHE A 13 -7.38 -12.79 27.62
N TRP A 14 -8.20 -12.31 26.71
CA TRP A 14 -8.09 -12.71 25.32
C TRP A 14 -6.80 -12.09 24.83
N CYS A 15 -5.79 -12.92 24.72
CA CYS A 15 -4.59 -12.61 23.98
C CYS A 15 -5.05 -12.47 22.50
N ASN A 16 -5.57 -11.30 22.13
CA ASN A 16 -5.68 -10.91 20.74
C ASN A 16 -4.26 -10.87 20.23
N ILE A 17 -3.85 -11.89 19.49
CA ILE A 17 -2.72 -11.79 18.58
C ILE A 17 -3.20 -10.80 17.52
N PHE A 18 -3.06 -9.51 17.81
CA PHE A 18 -3.17 -8.46 16.81
C PHE A 18 -2.01 -8.68 15.84
N CYS A 19 -2.33 -9.29 14.72
CA CYS A 19 -1.51 -9.18 13.54
C CYS A 19 -1.49 -7.67 13.19
N TRP A 20 -0.41 -7.01 13.49
CA TRP A 20 -0.19 -5.60 13.18
C TRP A 20 -0.05 -5.52 11.66
N MET A 21 -1.17 -5.29 10.97
CA MET A 21 -1.14 -4.97 9.55
C MET A 21 -1.07 -3.45 9.45
N TYR A 22 0.07 -2.96 9.02
CA TYR A 22 0.28 -1.54 8.74
C TYR A 22 -0.16 -1.25 7.29
N ALA A 23 -0.78 -0.12 7.08
CA ALA A 23 -0.81 0.52 5.77
C ALA A 23 0.58 1.13 5.56
N ALA A 24 1.19 1.01 4.39
CA ALA A 24 2.59 1.38 4.11
C ALA A 24 3.23 2.33 5.17
N PRO A 25 4.32 1.99 5.85
CA PRO A 25 5.25 0.91 5.56
C PRO A 25 4.85 -0.43 6.21
N PHE A 26 5.12 -1.52 5.55
CA PHE A 26 4.95 -2.85 6.13
C PHE A 26 6.12 -3.19 7.06
N SER A 27 5.81 -3.86 8.16
CA SER A 27 6.81 -4.40 9.07
C SER A 27 6.54 -5.88 9.32
N PHE A 28 7.58 -6.68 9.21
CA PHE A 28 7.52 -8.12 9.47
C PHE A 28 6.45 -8.86 8.65
N LEU A 29 6.27 -8.49 7.37
CA LEU A 29 5.43 -9.26 6.46
C LEU A 29 6.10 -10.61 6.19
N GLU A 30 5.51 -11.68 6.73
CA GLU A 30 6.07 -13.02 6.63
C GLU A 30 6.11 -13.51 5.18
N THR A 31 7.23 -14.06 4.77
CA THR A 31 7.43 -14.67 3.47
C THR A 31 8.20 -15.97 3.61
N THR A 32 7.79 -17.00 2.88
CA THR A 32 8.51 -18.28 2.80
C THR A 32 9.35 -18.31 1.54
N VAL A 33 10.64 -18.55 1.70
CA VAL A 33 11.60 -18.65 0.60
C VAL A 33 12.12 -20.08 0.51
N THR A 34 12.05 -20.65 -0.68
CA THR A 34 12.63 -21.98 -0.96
C THR A 34 14.03 -21.79 -1.52
N GLN A 35 15.02 -22.37 -0.87
CA GLN A 35 16.41 -22.36 -1.30
C GLN A 35 16.65 -23.40 -2.42
N PRO A 36 17.76 -23.32 -3.18
CA PRO A 36 18.09 -24.26 -4.26
C PRO A 36 18.16 -25.73 -3.81
N ASP A 37 18.48 -26.00 -2.56
CA ASP A 37 18.51 -27.37 -2.00
C ASP A 37 17.12 -27.87 -1.55
N GLY A 38 16.05 -27.08 -1.78
CA GLY A 38 14.67 -27.39 -1.39
C GLY A 38 14.34 -27.04 0.05
N SER A 39 15.30 -26.57 0.86
CA SER A 39 15.03 -26.11 2.21
C SER A 39 14.20 -24.82 2.20
N GLN A 40 13.29 -24.68 3.16
CA GLN A 40 12.45 -23.50 3.29
C GLN A 40 12.92 -22.62 4.44
N LEU A 41 12.90 -21.31 4.21
CA LEU A 41 13.20 -20.29 5.19
C LEU A 41 11.96 -19.44 5.42
N THR A 42 11.63 -19.20 6.68
CA THR A 42 10.69 -18.14 7.06
C THR A 42 11.47 -16.86 7.26
N LEU A 43 11.23 -15.89 6.39
CA LEU A 43 11.82 -14.56 6.41
C LEU A 43 10.72 -13.52 6.51
N TYR A 44 11.11 -12.28 6.69
CA TYR A 44 10.19 -11.15 6.80
C TYR A 44 10.60 -10.06 5.84
N ALA A 45 9.62 -9.42 5.23
CA ALA A 45 9.84 -8.21 4.46
C ALA A 45 9.32 -7.01 5.24
N SER A 46 10.09 -5.94 5.27
CA SER A 46 9.73 -4.65 5.89
C SER A 46 10.13 -3.51 4.97
N GLY A 47 9.44 -2.38 5.06
CA GLY A 47 9.72 -1.20 4.27
C GLY A 47 8.47 -0.53 3.74
N ASP A 48 8.70 0.42 2.86
CA ASP A 48 7.70 1.24 2.20
C ASP A 48 7.74 1.02 0.67
N GLU A 49 6.96 1.77 -0.07
CA GLU A 49 6.89 1.73 -1.53
C GLU A 49 8.20 2.18 -2.21
N PHE A 50 9.05 2.96 -1.51
CA PHE A 50 10.32 3.44 -2.05
C PHE A 50 11.48 2.49 -1.78
N TYR A 51 11.46 1.82 -0.61
CA TYR A 51 12.46 0.84 -0.25
C TYR A 51 11.94 -0.17 0.78
N HIS A 52 11.97 -1.42 0.41
CA HIS A 52 11.70 -2.55 1.28
C HIS A 52 12.88 -3.55 1.23
N TRP A 53 13.02 -4.36 2.25
CA TRP A 53 14.10 -5.32 2.38
C TRP A 53 13.64 -6.59 3.09
N VAL A 54 14.32 -7.68 2.81
CA VAL A 54 14.08 -8.97 3.47
C VAL A 54 15.03 -9.12 4.65
N HIS A 55 14.54 -9.65 5.76
CA HIS A 55 15.31 -9.90 6.97
C HIS A 55 14.79 -11.12 7.73
N ASP A 56 15.55 -11.61 8.70
CA ASP A 56 15.09 -12.63 9.64
C ASP A 56 14.27 -12.01 10.79
N LYS A 57 13.81 -12.87 11.73
CA LYS A 57 13.02 -12.44 12.89
C LYS A 57 13.76 -11.47 13.82
N ASP A 58 15.08 -11.47 13.79
CA ASP A 58 15.96 -10.68 14.66
C ASP A 58 16.46 -9.40 13.93
N GLY A 59 16.00 -9.17 12.69
CA GLY A 59 16.29 -7.98 11.89
C GLY A 59 17.57 -8.04 11.06
N TYR A 60 18.20 -9.21 10.95
CA TYR A 60 19.37 -9.34 10.07
C TYR A 60 18.95 -9.38 8.62
N THR A 61 19.39 -8.39 7.86
CA THR A 61 19.06 -8.24 6.43
C THR A 61 19.57 -9.44 5.64
N VAL A 62 18.73 -9.92 4.72
CA VAL A 62 18.99 -11.09 3.89
C VAL A 62 19.02 -10.69 2.41
N LEU A 63 20.05 -11.14 1.70
CA LEU A 63 20.20 -11.00 0.25
C LEU A 63 20.27 -12.36 -0.39
N GLN A 64 19.82 -12.46 -1.64
CA GLN A 64 19.98 -13.65 -2.45
C GLN A 64 21.30 -13.57 -3.20
N GLY A 65 22.15 -14.59 -3.06
CA GLY A 65 23.39 -14.73 -3.82
C GLY A 65 23.16 -15.15 -5.28
N GLU A 66 24.18 -15.06 -6.10
CA GLU A 66 24.11 -15.48 -7.52
C GLU A 66 23.77 -16.98 -7.68
N ASP A 67 24.14 -17.79 -6.70
CA ASP A 67 23.82 -19.21 -6.60
C ASP A 67 22.38 -19.51 -6.15
N GLY A 68 21.60 -18.45 -5.86
CA GLY A 68 20.21 -18.52 -5.44
C GLY A 68 20.00 -18.79 -3.95
N TYR A 69 21.04 -19.02 -3.17
CA TYR A 69 20.93 -19.17 -1.72
C TYR A 69 20.77 -17.83 -1.02
N CYS A 70 20.14 -17.85 0.15
CA CYS A 70 19.96 -16.70 1.01
C CYS A 70 21.14 -16.53 1.95
N TYR A 71 21.74 -15.35 1.95
CA TYR A 71 22.87 -14.96 2.79
C TYR A 71 22.50 -13.76 3.66
N TYR A 72 23.07 -13.70 4.85
CA TYR A 72 23.02 -12.48 5.64
C TYR A 72 23.81 -11.38 4.93
N ALA A 73 23.30 -10.15 5.00
CA ALA A 73 23.93 -9.00 4.38
C ALA A 73 25.05 -8.42 5.24
N GLU A 74 26.08 -7.90 4.58
CA GLU A 74 27.08 -7.02 5.19
C GLU A 74 27.29 -5.78 4.32
N LYS A 75 27.96 -4.75 4.84
CA LYS A 75 28.35 -3.58 4.03
C LYS A 75 29.79 -3.75 3.58
N ASN A 76 30.00 -3.59 2.26
CA ASN A 76 31.34 -3.52 1.68
C ASN A 76 32.04 -2.18 2.01
N ASP A 77 33.28 -1.98 1.57
CA ASP A 77 34.06 -0.77 1.80
C ASP A 77 33.41 0.50 1.22
N MET A 78 32.49 0.37 0.25
CA MET A 78 31.71 1.46 -0.33
C MET A 78 30.40 1.69 0.42
N GLY A 79 30.12 0.95 1.51
CA GLY A 79 28.89 1.03 2.27
C GLY A 79 27.67 0.40 1.59
N GLU A 80 27.88 -0.39 0.54
CA GLU A 80 26.81 -1.09 -0.16
C GLU A 80 26.50 -2.42 0.52
N LEU A 81 25.22 -2.81 0.48
CA LEU A 81 24.79 -4.13 0.96
C LEU A 81 25.23 -5.20 -0.04
N VAL A 82 25.97 -6.19 0.46
CA VAL A 82 26.43 -7.36 -0.29
C VAL A 82 26.14 -8.63 0.51
N PRO A 83 25.97 -9.79 -0.14
CA PRO A 83 25.90 -11.07 0.56
C PRO A 83 27.20 -11.33 1.31
N SER A 84 27.11 -11.62 2.61
CA SER A 84 28.24 -12.12 3.42
C SER A 84 28.48 -13.62 3.13
N PRO A 85 29.55 -14.22 3.63
CA PRO A 85 29.77 -15.67 3.50
C PRO A 85 28.84 -16.53 4.37
N PHE A 86 27.90 -15.95 5.10
CA PHE A 86 27.08 -16.63 6.11
C PHE A 86 25.67 -16.96 5.56
N LEU A 87 25.43 -18.26 5.33
CA LEU A 87 24.15 -18.78 4.86
C LEU A 87 23.06 -18.66 5.94
N VAL A 88 21.91 -18.16 5.55
CA VAL A 88 20.72 -18.10 6.42
C VAL A 88 20.21 -19.51 6.71
N GLY A 89 19.90 -19.76 7.99
CA GLY A 89 19.42 -21.06 8.47
C GLY A 89 20.50 -22.11 8.70
N LYS A 90 21.75 -21.86 8.29
CA LYS A 90 22.89 -22.77 8.50
C LYS A 90 23.98 -22.18 9.40
N THR A 91 24.00 -20.87 9.57
CA THR A 91 25.03 -20.17 10.36
C THR A 91 24.43 -19.62 11.64
N SER A 92 25.08 -19.83 12.77
CA SER A 92 24.76 -19.15 14.04
C SER A 92 25.25 -17.70 13.98
N ILE A 93 24.33 -16.75 14.09
CA ILE A 93 24.68 -15.32 14.06
C ILE A 93 25.54 -14.89 15.23
N VAL A 94 25.43 -15.57 16.39
CA VAL A 94 26.18 -15.25 17.62
C VAL A 94 27.70 -15.25 17.38
N ASP A 95 28.18 -16.07 16.45
CA ASP A 95 29.59 -16.20 16.12
C ASP A 95 30.04 -15.24 15.00
N THR A 96 29.15 -14.42 14.49
CA THR A 96 29.43 -13.44 13.43
C THR A 96 29.54 -12.03 14.00
N LYS A 97 30.17 -11.12 13.24
CA LYS A 97 30.21 -9.69 13.56
C LYS A 97 29.12 -8.90 12.82
N LEU A 98 28.12 -9.59 12.26
CA LEU A 98 27.03 -8.97 11.54
C LEU A 98 26.19 -8.07 12.43
N LYS A 99 25.63 -7.04 11.84
CA LYS A 99 24.74 -6.10 12.51
C LYS A 99 23.31 -6.26 11.98
N PRO A 100 22.31 -6.26 12.85
CA PRO A 100 20.92 -6.23 12.42
C PRO A 100 20.57 -4.85 11.81
N TRP A 101 19.47 -4.80 11.07
CA TRP A 101 18.87 -3.61 10.51
C TRP A 101 19.74 -2.87 9.49
N LEU A 102 20.62 -3.59 8.79
CA LEU A 102 21.40 -3.01 7.71
C LEU A 102 20.47 -2.66 6.54
N LYS A 103 20.61 -1.44 6.03
CA LYS A 103 19.84 -0.90 4.90
C LYS A 103 20.74 -0.18 3.91
N ILE A 104 20.19 0.14 2.74
CA ILE A 104 20.86 1.00 1.76
C ILE A 104 21.18 2.37 2.37
N SER A 105 22.11 3.09 1.77
CA SER A 105 22.44 4.45 2.21
C SER A 105 21.28 5.42 1.94
N LYS A 106 21.28 6.53 2.68
CA LYS A 106 20.29 7.61 2.49
C LYS A 106 20.28 8.13 1.06
N GLU A 107 21.44 8.29 0.47
CA GLU A 107 21.59 8.78 -0.91
C GLU A 107 20.91 7.82 -1.91
N LYS A 108 21.11 6.51 -1.75
CA LYS A 108 20.43 5.50 -2.59
C LYS A 108 18.92 5.50 -2.37
N TYR A 109 18.48 5.68 -1.12
CA TYR A 109 17.06 5.82 -0.81
C TYR A 109 16.45 7.05 -1.48
N ASP A 110 17.11 8.23 -1.34
CA ASP A 110 16.63 9.49 -1.91
C ASP A 110 16.52 9.40 -3.45
N VAL A 111 17.48 8.77 -4.12
CA VAL A 111 17.43 8.54 -5.57
C VAL A 111 16.23 7.66 -5.95
N ARG A 112 15.97 6.59 -5.21
CA ARG A 112 14.78 5.74 -5.45
C ARG A 112 13.48 6.53 -5.27
N ARG A 113 13.39 7.29 -4.18
CA ARG A 113 12.23 8.12 -3.89
C ARG A 113 11.97 9.17 -4.97
N GLU A 114 13.02 9.89 -5.41
CA GLU A 114 12.90 10.87 -6.48
C GLU A 114 12.43 10.26 -7.79
N ARG A 115 12.88 9.05 -8.12
CA ARG A 115 12.44 8.31 -9.31
C ARG A 115 10.95 7.99 -9.27
N LEU A 116 10.42 7.60 -8.11
CA LEU A 116 9.03 7.17 -7.94
C LEU A 116 8.05 8.34 -7.70
N GLN A 117 8.55 9.50 -7.25
CA GLN A 117 7.74 10.67 -6.94
C GLN A 117 7.49 11.69 -8.07
N PRO A 118 8.29 11.79 -9.18
CA PRO A 118 8.36 13.03 -9.96
C PRO A 118 7.06 13.45 -10.64
N LEU A 119 6.10 12.54 -10.83
CA LEU A 119 4.88 12.83 -11.59
C LEU A 119 3.62 12.93 -10.75
N SER A 120 3.62 12.41 -9.54
CA SER A 120 2.53 12.65 -8.58
C SER A 120 2.41 14.15 -8.21
N ARG A 121 3.47 14.93 -8.41
CA ARG A 121 3.49 16.39 -8.19
C ARG A 121 2.87 17.20 -9.33
N THR A 122 2.75 16.66 -10.53
CA THR A 122 2.21 17.38 -11.69
C THR A 122 0.69 17.36 -11.75
N ARG A 123 0.04 16.35 -11.18
CA ARG A 123 -1.38 16.36 -10.92
C ARG A 123 -1.59 17.09 -9.60
N GLY A 124 -1.64 18.40 -9.70
CA GLY A 124 -1.71 19.41 -8.66
C GLY A 124 -1.89 18.96 -7.23
N MET A 125 -0.80 18.89 -6.48
CA MET A 125 -0.76 18.76 -5.01
C MET A 125 -1.68 19.74 -4.26
N PHE A 126 -2.47 20.54 -4.96
CA PHE A 126 -3.31 21.60 -4.44
C PHE A 126 -4.64 21.73 -5.20
N GLN A 127 -5.11 20.68 -5.84
CA GLN A 127 -6.47 20.69 -6.39
C GLN A 127 -7.44 20.15 -5.33
N PRO A 128 -8.10 21.01 -4.55
CA PRO A 128 -9.12 20.62 -3.59
C PRO A 128 -10.40 20.06 -4.26
N GLN A 129 -10.32 19.74 -5.55
CA GLN A 129 -11.47 19.43 -6.38
C GLN A 129 -12.05 18.05 -6.12
N TYR A 130 -11.21 17.09 -5.73
CA TYR A 130 -11.65 15.70 -5.53
C TYR A 130 -12.65 15.49 -4.38
N ALA A 131 -12.60 16.31 -3.36
CA ALA A 131 -13.45 16.13 -2.19
C ALA A 131 -14.86 16.69 -2.32
N SER A 132 -15.18 17.36 -3.42
CA SER A 132 -16.53 17.91 -3.68
C SER A 132 -17.36 17.04 -4.63
N HIS A 133 -17.00 15.77 -4.79
CA HIS A 133 -17.76 14.86 -5.64
C HIS A 133 -19.19 14.67 -5.10
N LYS A 134 -20.14 15.26 -5.76
CA LYS A 134 -21.58 15.02 -5.53
C LYS A 134 -22.00 13.63 -6.06
N LYS A 135 -21.11 12.91 -6.71
CA LYS A 135 -21.31 11.58 -7.26
C LYS A 135 -20.30 10.61 -6.62
N PRO A 136 -20.59 9.32 -6.55
CA PRO A 136 -19.60 8.32 -6.17
C PRO A 136 -18.36 8.42 -7.05
N LEU A 137 -17.17 8.33 -6.43
CA LEU A 137 -15.93 8.10 -7.15
C LEU A 137 -15.90 6.61 -7.57
N ASN A 138 -15.90 6.36 -8.87
CA ASN A 138 -15.81 5.01 -9.39
C ASN A 138 -14.35 4.57 -9.43
N ASN A 139 -14.01 3.63 -8.55
CA ASN A 139 -12.71 3.01 -8.48
C ASN A 139 -12.69 1.78 -9.39
N ILE A 140 -11.99 1.86 -10.51
CA ILE A 140 -11.81 0.74 -11.44
C ILE A 140 -10.79 -0.22 -10.87
N VAL A 141 -11.15 -1.48 -10.62
CA VAL A 141 -10.27 -2.50 -10.05
C VAL A 141 -10.05 -3.62 -11.04
N ILE A 142 -8.84 -3.75 -11.56
CA ILE A 142 -8.47 -4.81 -12.51
C ILE A 142 -7.66 -5.88 -11.79
N PHE A 143 -8.11 -7.14 -11.88
CA PHE A 143 -7.40 -8.29 -11.36
C PHE A 143 -6.43 -8.82 -12.40
N ILE A 144 -5.17 -8.96 -12.01
CA ILE A 144 -4.07 -9.45 -12.88
C ILE A 144 -3.55 -10.78 -12.36
N SER A 145 -3.45 -11.76 -13.22
CA SER A 145 -2.82 -13.05 -12.97
C SER A 145 -1.75 -13.35 -14.05
N PHE A 146 -1.02 -14.44 -13.89
CA PHE A 146 0.11 -14.79 -14.76
C PHE A 146 -0.07 -16.19 -15.34
N GLN A 147 0.69 -16.52 -16.40
CA GLN A 147 0.61 -17.84 -17.07
C GLN A 147 0.84 -19.01 -16.10
N ASP A 148 1.77 -18.84 -15.16
CA ASP A 148 2.12 -19.83 -14.14
C ASP A 148 1.36 -19.69 -12.82
N ALA A 149 0.49 -18.68 -12.68
CA ALA A 149 -0.20 -18.33 -11.43
C ALA A 149 -1.54 -17.65 -11.72
N ILE A 150 -2.54 -18.44 -12.10
CA ILE A 150 -3.86 -17.95 -12.50
C ILE A 150 -4.77 -17.72 -11.28
N THR A 151 -4.70 -18.63 -10.29
CA THR A 151 -5.66 -18.67 -9.16
C THR A 151 -5.23 -17.77 -8.02
N PHE A 152 -6.10 -16.87 -7.61
CA PHE A 152 -5.93 -16.04 -6.41
C PHE A 152 -6.15 -16.87 -5.14
N SER A 153 -5.49 -16.51 -4.05
CA SER A 153 -5.61 -17.20 -2.77
C SER A 153 -6.98 -17.00 -2.11
N LYS A 154 -7.71 -15.95 -2.51
CA LYS A 154 -9.02 -15.59 -1.96
C LYS A 154 -10.06 -15.48 -3.06
N LYS A 155 -11.32 -15.76 -2.67
CA LYS A 155 -12.49 -15.57 -3.51
C LYS A 155 -12.76 -14.08 -3.74
N ARG A 156 -13.47 -13.76 -4.84
CA ARG A 156 -13.89 -12.41 -5.19
C ARG A 156 -14.67 -11.72 -4.05
N SER A 157 -15.48 -12.47 -3.32
CA SER A 157 -16.26 -11.97 -2.18
C SER A 157 -15.41 -11.38 -1.06
N VAL A 158 -14.19 -11.89 -0.85
CA VAL A 158 -13.28 -11.36 0.17
C VAL A 158 -12.77 -9.98 -0.24
N TYR A 159 -12.45 -9.80 -1.52
CA TYR A 159 -12.06 -8.49 -2.06
C TYR A 159 -13.24 -7.53 -2.04
N ASP A 160 -14.43 -7.97 -2.49
CA ASP A 160 -15.64 -7.12 -2.44
C ASP A 160 -15.93 -6.63 -1.03
N SER A 161 -15.81 -7.49 -0.03
CA SER A 161 -15.96 -7.08 1.37
C SER A 161 -14.96 -6.01 1.80
N ARG A 162 -13.70 -6.07 1.33
CA ARG A 162 -12.66 -5.08 1.68
C ARG A 162 -12.82 -3.75 0.96
N PHE A 163 -13.36 -3.77 -0.23
CA PHE A 163 -13.54 -2.58 -1.05
C PHE A 163 -14.90 -1.89 -0.79
N ASN A 164 -16.00 -2.64 -0.74
CA ASN A 164 -17.35 -2.11 -0.91
C ASN A 164 -18.32 -2.29 0.27
N SER A 165 -17.99 -3.16 1.26
CA SER A 165 -18.92 -3.44 2.36
C SER A 165 -19.13 -2.22 3.25
N THR A 166 -20.39 -1.96 3.61
CA THR A 166 -20.77 -0.98 4.66
C THR A 166 -21.27 -1.65 5.94
N THR A 167 -21.15 -2.99 6.03
CA THR A 167 -21.63 -3.79 7.17
C THR A 167 -20.55 -4.70 7.76
N SER A 168 -19.33 -4.64 7.21
CA SER A 168 -18.20 -5.44 7.71
C SER A 168 -17.74 -4.91 9.06
N SER A 169 -17.57 -5.81 10.03
CA SER A 169 -16.98 -5.45 11.34
C SER A 169 -15.50 -5.01 11.25
N THR A 170 -14.85 -5.26 10.12
CA THR A 170 -13.46 -4.86 9.84
C THR A 170 -13.36 -3.62 8.98
N GLY A 171 -14.49 -3.00 8.63
CA GLY A 171 -14.57 -1.87 7.71
C GLY A 171 -14.29 -2.26 6.24
N SER A 172 -14.26 -1.27 5.38
CA SER A 172 -13.88 -1.37 3.98
C SER A 172 -13.35 -0.02 3.49
N LEU A 173 -12.82 0.02 2.27
CA LEU A 173 -12.45 1.26 1.60
C LEU A 173 -13.64 2.23 1.54
N LYS A 174 -14.81 1.75 1.10
CA LYS A 174 -16.05 2.54 1.01
C LYS A 174 -16.51 3.06 2.36
N ASP A 175 -16.60 2.18 3.36
CA ASP A 175 -17.08 2.51 4.70
C ASP A 175 -16.17 3.55 5.38
N TYR A 176 -14.85 3.35 5.27
CA TYR A 176 -13.85 4.28 5.79
C TYR A 176 -14.00 5.69 5.21
N TYR A 177 -14.13 5.80 3.87
CA TYR A 177 -14.26 7.13 3.24
C TYR A 177 -15.62 7.78 3.48
N LEU A 178 -16.71 7.02 3.65
CA LEU A 178 -17.97 7.56 4.12
C LEU A 178 -17.82 8.18 5.51
N GLU A 179 -17.20 7.45 6.45
CA GLU A 179 -17.01 7.93 7.83
C GLU A 179 -16.07 9.15 7.88
N VAL A 180 -14.86 9.05 7.33
CA VAL A 180 -13.87 10.13 7.46
C VAL A 180 -14.22 11.38 6.70
N SER A 181 -15.07 11.28 5.67
CA SER A 181 -15.55 12.42 4.88
C SER A 181 -16.84 13.03 5.42
N TYR A 182 -17.44 12.45 6.47
CA TYR A 182 -18.77 12.84 6.95
C TYR A 182 -19.82 12.75 5.84
N ASP A 183 -19.86 11.60 5.15
CA ASP A 183 -20.73 11.30 4.00
C ASP A 183 -20.52 12.20 2.75
N ASN A 184 -19.41 12.96 2.69
CA ASN A 184 -19.14 13.81 1.52
C ASN A 184 -18.46 13.06 0.36
N LEU A 185 -17.81 11.91 0.60
CA LEU A 185 -17.18 11.09 -0.43
C LEU A 185 -17.63 9.64 -0.32
N THR A 186 -18.26 9.14 -1.37
CA THR A 186 -18.52 7.71 -1.55
C THR A 186 -17.58 7.15 -2.59
N ILE A 187 -16.85 6.08 -2.26
CA ILE A 187 -16.05 5.32 -3.22
C ILE A 187 -16.77 4.03 -3.54
N GLN A 188 -16.99 3.77 -4.83
CA GLN A 188 -17.57 2.52 -5.31
C GLN A 188 -16.55 1.81 -6.18
N SER A 189 -16.15 0.61 -5.78
CA SER A 189 -15.17 -0.19 -6.54
C SER A 189 -15.88 -1.17 -7.46
N HIS A 190 -15.41 -1.24 -8.72
CA HIS A 190 -15.93 -2.08 -9.79
C HIS A 190 -14.84 -3.02 -10.29
N PHE A 191 -15.13 -4.32 -10.31
CA PHE A 191 -14.13 -5.36 -10.51
C PHE A 191 -14.12 -5.90 -11.94
N PHE A 192 -12.94 -5.89 -12.56
CA PHE A 192 -12.73 -6.37 -13.94
C PHE A 192 -11.64 -7.46 -13.99
N PRO A 193 -11.79 -8.51 -14.81
CA PRO A 193 -13.05 -8.86 -15.47
C PRO A 193 -14.14 -9.20 -14.45
N HIS A 194 -15.42 -9.10 -14.86
CA HIS A 194 -16.54 -9.52 -14.02
C HIS A 194 -16.42 -11.01 -13.67
N ALA A 195 -16.78 -11.34 -12.45
CA ALA A 195 -16.75 -12.71 -11.95
C ALA A 195 -17.78 -12.91 -10.85
N ASP A 196 -18.19 -14.15 -10.66
CA ASP A 196 -19.00 -14.54 -9.50
C ASP A 196 -18.23 -14.30 -8.21
N LEU A 197 -18.93 -13.99 -7.12
CA LEU A 197 -18.33 -13.73 -5.82
C LEU A 197 -17.53 -14.93 -5.26
N GLU A 198 -17.85 -16.14 -5.69
CA GLU A 198 -17.16 -17.37 -5.31
C GLU A 198 -15.93 -17.69 -6.18
N ALA A 199 -15.74 -16.97 -7.30
CA ALA A 199 -14.61 -17.19 -8.19
C ALA A 199 -13.29 -16.67 -7.58
N ASN A 200 -12.20 -17.36 -7.89
CA ASN A 200 -10.84 -16.96 -7.52
C ASN A 200 -9.82 -17.19 -8.64
N ASP A 201 -10.27 -17.52 -9.84
CA ASP A 201 -9.45 -17.82 -11.03
C ASP A 201 -9.75 -16.90 -12.22
N VAL A 202 -10.48 -15.82 -11.98
CA VAL A 202 -10.88 -14.85 -13.01
C VAL A 202 -10.07 -13.56 -12.86
N GLY A 203 -9.23 -13.28 -13.86
CA GLY A 203 -8.40 -12.08 -13.95
C GLY A 203 -7.94 -11.88 -15.40
N TYR A 204 -7.36 -10.72 -15.70
CA TYR A 204 -6.52 -10.58 -16.88
C TYR A 204 -5.30 -11.47 -16.69
N VAL A 205 -5.09 -12.42 -17.59
CA VAL A 205 -3.91 -13.30 -17.56
C VAL A 205 -2.83 -12.69 -18.43
N ASP A 206 -1.77 -12.17 -17.80
CA ASP A 206 -0.62 -11.68 -18.55
C ASP A 206 0.08 -12.81 -19.28
N PHE A 207 0.73 -12.51 -20.41
CA PHE A 207 1.39 -13.53 -21.24
C PHE A 207 2.77 -13.94 -20.73
N HIS A 208 3.27 -13.29 -19.66
CA HIS A 208 4.50 -13.72 -18.99
C HIS A 208 4.19 -14.51 -17.71
N ASN A 209 5.17 -15.28 -17.27
CA ASN A 209 5.19 -15.85 -15.94
C ASN A 209 5.45 -14.77 -14.88
N ARG A 210 5.01 -15.01 -13.68
CA ARG A 210 5.19 -14.05 -12.57
C ARG A 210 6.66 -13.72 -12.30
N GLY A 211 7.58 -14.69 -12.53
CA GLY A 211 9.02 -14.50 -12.41
C GLY A 211 9.60 -13.38 -13.28
N PHE A 212 8.97 -13.10 -14.43
CA PHE A 212 9.38 -12.00 -15.31
C PHE A 212 9.32 -10.63 -14.60
N TYR A 213 8.44 -10.48 -13.63
CA TYR A 213 8.24 -9.25 -12.84
C TYR A 213 9.04 -9.23 -11.54
N ARG A 214 9.96 -10.16 -11.34
CA ARG A 214 10.86 -10.24 -10.20
C ARG A 214 12.29 -9.90 -10.61
N ALA A 215 13.13 -9.59 -9.63
CA ALA A 215 14.54 -9.34 -9.88
C ALA A 215 15.23 -10.57 -10.50
N TYR A 216 16.16 -10.31 -11.41
CA TYR A 216 16.99 -11.34 -12.04
C TYR A 216 17.82 -12.10 -10.99
N ASN A 217 17.85 -13.40 -11.13
CA ASN A 217 18.83 -14.26 -10.49
C ASN A 217 19.23 -15.38 -11.47
N ALA A 218 20.52 -15.57 -11.68
CA ALA A 218 21.03 -16.50 -12.68
C ALA A 218 20.55 -17.95 -12.46
N THR A 219 20.30 -18.33 -11.22
CA THR A 219 19.93 -19.69 -10.83
C THR A 219 18.42 -19.86 -10.65
N THR A 220 17.76 -18.93 -9.94
CA THR A 220 16.37 -19.11 -9.52
C THR A 220 15.38 -18.31 -10.36
N ASN A 221 15.81 -17.27 -11.07
CA ASN A 221 14.94 -16.43 -11.90
C ASN A 221 15.68 -15.79 -13.09
N PRO A 222 16.09 -16.58 -14.10
CA PRO A 222 16.87 -16.08 -15.24
C PRO A 222 16.11 -15.11 -16.14
N ASP A 223 14.78 -15.10 -16.10
CA ASP A 223 13.92 -14.22 -16.89
C ASP A 223 13.61 -12.89 -16.19
N GLY A 224 14.09 -12.71 -14.95
CA GLY A 224 13.85 -11.51 -14.15
C GLY A 224 14.49 -10.25 -14.72
N TYR A 225 14.03 -9.08 -14.26
CA TYR A 225 14.59 -7.78 -14.65
C TYR A 225 15.97 -7.54 -14.00
N LYS A 226 16.85 -6.83 -14.71
CA LYS A 226 18.23 -6.58 -14.26
C LYS A 226 18.48 -5.16 -13.81
N THR A 227 17.66 -4.21 -14.24
CA THR A 227 17.78 -2.79 -13.88
C THR A 227 16.44 -2.23 -13.43
N SER A 228 16.50 -1.11 -12.74
CA SER A 228 15.31 -0.37 -12.31
C SER A 228 14.49 0.16 -13.49
N GLU A 229 15.15 0.54 -14.58
CA GLU A 229 14.48 1.00 -15.80
C GLU A 229 13.72 -0.16 -16.46
N GLU A 230 14.33 -1.35 -16.47
CA GLU A 230 13.67 -2.55 -16.98
C GLU A 230 12.46 -2.94 -16.11
N SER A 231 12.58 -2.87 -14.77
CA SER A 231 11.48 -3.05 -13.84
C SER A 231 10.33 -2.09 -14.14
N THR A 232 10.62 -0.80 -14.25
CA THR A 232 9.64 0.25 -14.60
C THR A 232 8.92 -0.06 -15.92
N MET A 233 9.68 -0.41 -16.96
CA MET A 233 9.08 -0.70 -18.27
C MET A 233 8.20 -1.94 -18.27
N ARG A 234 8.58 -2.98 -17.50
CA ARG A 234 7.81 -4.21 -17.36
C ARG A 234 6.49 -3.95 -16.63
N GLU A 235 6.54 -3.18 -15.55
CA GLU A 235 5.33 -2.80 -14.81
C GLU A 235 4.39 -1.95 -15.66
N HIS A 236 4.89 -0.91 -16.31
CA HIS A 236 4.06 -0.05 -17.15
C HIS A 236 3.47 -0.79 -18.37
N ASN A 237 4.19 -1.79 -18.91
CA ASN A 237 3.64 -2.68 -19.94
C ASN A 237 2.50 -3.55 -19.38
N LEU A 238 2.70 -4.14 -18.18
CA LEU A 238 1.69 -4.95 -17.50
C LEU A 238 0.41 -4.16 -17.26
N VAL A 239 0.55 -2.98 -16.68
CA VAL A 239 -0.57 -2.07 -16.40
C VAL A 239 -1.30 -1.69 -17.69
N GLN A 240 -0.56 -1.25 -18.72
CA GLN A 240 -1.15 -0.91 -20.02
C GLN A 240 -1.90 -2.08 -20.63
N ASN A 241 -1.29 -3.26 -20.70
CA ASN A 241 -1.90 -4.46 -21.28
C ASN A 241 -3.18 -4.86 -20.54
N ALA A 242 -3.19 -4.76 -19.20
CA ALA A 242 -4.37 -5.06 -18.40
C ALA A 242 -5.51 -4.06 -18.67
N VAL A 243 -5.22 -2.76 -18.79
CA VAL A 243 -6.21 -1.74 -19.16
C VAL A 243 -6.72 -1.98 -20.57
N ASP A 244 -5.83 -2.22 -21.54
CA ASP A 244 -6.19 -2.45 -22.94
C ASP A 244 -7.13 -3.66 -23.10
N ALA A 245 -6.85 -4.73 -22.35
CA ALA A 245 -7.69 -5.92 -22.34
C ALA A 245 -9.08 -5.69 -21.73
N MET A 246 -9.20 -4.82 -20.74
CA MET A 246 -10.47 -4.53 -20.04
C MET A 246 -11.20 -3.30 -20.60
N ARG A 247 -10.55 -2.50 -21.43
CA ARG A 247 -11.07 -1.22 -21.93
C ARG A 247 -12.50 -1.32 -22.46
N SER A 248 -12.77 -2.25 -23.37
CA SER A 248 -14.08 -2.31 -24.01
C SER A 248 -15.22 -2.66 -23.03
N ILE A 249 -14.94 -3.42 -21.98
CA ILE A 249 -15.92 -3.76 -20.96
C ILE A 249 -16.16 -2.53 -20.06
N ILE A 250 -15.10 -1.85 -19.66
CA ILE A 250 -15.17 -0.64 -18.84
C ILE A 250 -15.92 0.46 -19.60
N GLU A 251 -15.65 0.66 -20.89
CA GLU A 251 -16.32 1.67 -21.72
C GLU A 251 -17.79 1.35 -22.02
N GLN A 252 -18.22 0.09 -21.85
CA GLN A 252 -19.65 -0.28 -21.94
C GLN A 252 -20.38 -0.03 -20.62
N GLU A 253 -19.67 -0.06 -19.50
CA GLU A 253 -20.27 0.09 -18.17
C GLU A 253 -20.35 1.55 -17.71
N PHE A 254 -19.37 2.37 -18.10
CA PHE A 254 -19.26 3.76 -17.65
C PHE A 254 -19.34 4.75 -18.81
N THR A 255 -19.85 5.93 -18.53
CA THR A 255 -19.66 7.11 -19.37
C THR A 255 -18.32 7.80 -19.05
N PRO A 256 -17.79 8.65 -19.93
CA PRO A 256 -16.56 9.41 -19.67
C PRO A 256 -16.59 10.23 -18.37
N ASP A 257 -17.73 10.82 -18.03
CA ASP A 257 -17.92 11.67 -16.85
C ASP A 257 -18.05 10.87 -15.53
N GLU A 258 -18.23 9.55 -15.61
CA GLU A 258 -18.31 8.67 -14.44
C GLU A 258 -16.94 8.16 -14.02
N ILE A 259 -15.94 8.25 -14.88
CA ILE A 259 -14.56 7.85 -14.62
C ILE A 259 -13.60 9.05 -14.54
N ASP A 260 -14.09 10.26 -14.79
CA ASP A 260 -13.40 11.55 -14.69
C ASP A 260 -14.41 12.57 -14.15
N ASN A 261 -14.71 12.48 -12.86
CA ASN A 261 -15.75 13.28 -12.20
C ASN A 261 -15.42 14.77 -12.10
N ASP A 262 -14.14 15.11 -12.01
CA ASP A 262 -13.66 16.49 -11.93
C ASP A 262 -13.38 17.11 -13.32
N ASN A 263 -13.48 16.27 -14.36
CA ASN A 263 -13.33 16.64 -15.76
C ASN A 263 -11.95 17.24 -16.09
N ASP A 264 -10.91 16.66 -15.48
CA ASP A 264 -9.51 17.07 -15.69
C ASP A 264 -8.84 16.32 -16.88
N GLY A 265 -9.54 15.35 -17.48
CA GLY A 265 -9.10 14.56 -18.62
C GLY A 265 -8.36 13.28 -18.24
N TYR A 266 -8.31 12.95 -16.95
CA TYR A 266 -7.71 11.73 -16.42
C TYR A 266 -8.77 10.82 -15.80
N VAL A 267 -8.47 9.52 -15.72
CA VAL A 267 -9.28 8.57 -14.95
C VAL A 267 -9.06 8.85 -13.46
N ASP A 268 -10.14 9.04 -12.70
CA ASP A 268 -10.11 9.44 -11.29
C ASP A 268 -9.27 8.48 -10.43
N ASN A 269 -9.50 7.17 -10.56
CA ASN A 269 -8.69 6.15 -9.90
C ASN A 269 -8.80 4.79 -10.60
N ILE A 270 -7.66 4.09 -10.66
CA ILE A 270 -7.57 2.71 -11.09
C ILE A 270 -6.66 1.92 -10.16
N CYS A 271 -7.09 0.74 -9.76
CA CYS A 271 -6.38 -0.15 -8.86
C CYS A 271 -6.14 -1.51 -9.51
N PHE A 272 -4.95 -2.06 -9.38
CA PHE A 272 -4.60 -3.39 -9.84
C PHE A 272 -4.43 -4.33 -8.65
N VAL A 273 -5.22 -5.39 -8.59
CA VAL A 273 -5.05 -6.50 -7.65
C VAL A 273 -4.27 -7.59 -8.37
N VAL A 274 -3.05 -7.84 -7.92
CA VAL A 274 -2.11 -8.72 -8.60
C VAL A 274 -1.95 -10.04 -7.85
N GLN A 275 -2.12 -11.14 -8.57
CA GLN A 275 -2.06 -12.48 -8.03
C GLN A 275 -0.71 -12.74 -7.33
N GLY A 276 -0.79 -13.40 -6.17
CA GLY A 276 0.35 -13.85 -5.39
C GLY A 276 0.83 -12.85 -4.36
N ASN A 277 1.75 -13.31 -3.53
CA ASN A 277 2.30 -12.53 -2.44
C ASN A 277 3.29 -11.49 -2.95
N SER A 278 3.41 -10.38 -2.21
CA SER A 278 4.52 -9.45 -2.40
C SER A 278 5.86 -10.16 -2.34
N ASP A 279 6.85 -9.60 -3.04
CA ASP A 279 8.21 -10.11 -3.06
C ASP A 279 9.16 -9.05 -2.52
N GLY A 280 9.74 -9.32 -1.35
CA GLY A 280 10.61 -8.36 -0.66
C GLY A 280 11.93 -8.03 -1.39
N TRP A 281 12.25 -8.73 -2.49
CA TRP A 281 13.37 -8.41 -3.38
C TRP A 281 12.95 -7.80 -4.71
N SER A 282 11.64 -7.65 -4.94
CA SER A 282 11.10 -7.09 -6.18
C SER A 282 10.60 -5.68 -5.98
N ASP A 283 11.15 -4.71 -6.68
CA ASP A 283 10.66 -3.34 -6.69
C ASP A 283 9.21 -3.23 -7.23
N LEU A 284 8.80 -4.19 -8.05
CA LEU A 284 7.51 -4.19 -8.75
C LEU A 284 6.39 -4.87 -7.96
N LEU A 285 6.66 -6.02 -7.34
CA LEU A 285 5.65 -6.83 -6.65
C LEU A 285 5.50 -6.41 -5.18
N TRP A 286 5.25 -5.12 -4.96
CA TRP A 286 4.99 -4.49 -3.67
C TRP A 286 3.82 -3.52 -3.79
N ALA A 287 3.02 -3.31 -2.73
CA ALA A 287 1.92 -2.35 -2.77
C ALA A 287 2.45 -0.93 -2.87
N HIS A 288 1.95 -0.16 -3.84
CA HIS A 288 2.35 1.23 -4.07
C HIS A 288 1.34 1.97 -4.94
N ARG A 289 1.38 3.30 -4.90
CA ARG A 289 0.77 4.17 -5.90
C ARG A 289 1.85 4.73 -6.83
N TRP A 290 1.59 4.71 -8.12
CA TRP A 290 2.52 5.29 -9.10
C TRP A 290 1.82 5.90 -10.31
N SER A 291 2.61 6.35 -11.30
CA SER A 291 2.12 7.03 -12.50
C SER A 291 2.62 6.36 -13.77
N LEU A 292 1.72 6.13 -14.71
CA LEU A 292 1.98 5.47 -16.02
C LEU A 292 2.60 6.46 -17.03
N TYR A 293 3.75 7.04 -16.69
CA TYR A 293 4.36 8.12 -17.49
C TYR A 293 5.11 7.65 -18.73
N THR A 294 5.52 6.39 -18.81
CA THR A 294 6.22 5.85 -19.99
C THR A 294 5.26 5.39 -21.08
N LYS A 295 3.96 5.40 -20.82
CA LYS A 295 2.92 4.90 -21.72
C LYS A 295 1.79 5.90 -21.89
N GLU A 296 1.15 5.83 -23.05
CA GLU A 296 -0.12 6.51 -23.30
C GLU A 296 -1.23 5.46 -23.27
N CYS A 297 -2.09 5.53 -22.26
CA CYS A 297 -3.17 4.60 -22.03
C CYS A 297 -4.46 5.39 -21.75
N TYR A 298 -5.57 5.01 -22.38
CA TYR A 298 -6.84 5.77 -22.33
C TYR A 298 -8.03 4.86 -22.16
N ILE A 299 -9.04 5.33 -21.42
CA ILE A 299 -10.39 4.78 -21.32
C ILE A 299 -11.35 5.93 -21.63
N HIS A 300 -12.25 5.79 -22.59
CA HIS A 300 -13.13 6.88 -23.07
C HIS A 300 -12.40 8.18 -23.44
N GLY A 301 -11.16 8.09 -23.91
CA GLY A 301 -10.32 9.26 -24.18
C GLY A 301 -9.79 9.95 -22.93
N LYS A 302 -10.09 9.47 -21.71
CA LYS A 302 -9.51 9.93 -20.47
C LYS A 302 -8.21 9.17 -20.21
N ARG A 303 -7.15 9.87 -19.83
CA ARG A 303 -5.83 9.26 -19.65
C ARG A 303 -5.75 8.48 -18.35
N VAL A 304 -5.32 7.22 -18.43
CA VAL A 304 -4.87 6.48 -17.26
C VAL A 304 -3.46 6.93 -16.91
N MET A 305 -3.30 7.64 -15.82
CA MET A 305 -2.02 8.19 -15.38
C MET A 305 -1.62 7.64 -14.04
N ASP A 306 -2.37 7.95 -13.01
CA ASP A 306 -2.13 7.47 -11.67
C ASP A 306 -2.82 6.12 -11.45
N TYR A 307 -2.14 5.21 -10.75
CA TYR A 307 -2.70 3.90 -10.43
C TYR A 307 -2.20 3.40 -9.08
N VAL A 308 -2.98 2.51 -8.48
CA VAL A 308 -2.63 1.76 -7.28
C VAL A 308 -2.32 0.32 -7.68
N PHE A 309 -1.20 -0.21 -7.22
CA PHE A 309 -0.76 -1.59 -7.50
C PHE A 309 -0.67 -2.38 -6.19
N GLN A 310 -1.39 -3.51 -6.10
CA GLN A 310 -1.55 -4.24 -4.86
C GLN A 310 -1.38 -5.75 -5.08
N PRO A 311 -0.26 -6.38 -4.66
CA PRO A 311 -0.19 -7.82 -4.49
C PRO A 311 -1.28 -8.31 -3.53
N GLU A 312 -1.87 -9.49 -3.80
CA GLU A 312 -3.09 -9.93 -3.10
C GLU A 312 -2.95 -10.07 -1.57
N ASN A 313 -1.75 -10.37 -1.06
CA ASN A 313 -1.51 -10.43 0.39
C ASN A 313 -1.45 -9.04 1.05
N GLN A 314 -1.22 -7.98 0.27
CA GLN A 314 -1.20 -6.60 0.73
C GLN A 314 -2.53 -5.86 0.51
N VAL A 315 -3.53 -6.48 -0.12
CA VAL A 315 -4.89 -5.93 -0.23
C VAL A 315 -5.57 -6.00 1.14
N THR A 316 -5.27 -5.04 1.99
CA THR A 316 -5.94 -4.82 3.29
C THR A 316 -6.74 -3.54 3.27
N VAL A 317 -7.73 -3.39 4.16
CA VAL A 317 -8.53 -2.16 4.23
C VAL A 317 -7.64 -0.94 4.47
N ASN A 318 -6.66 -1.06 5.34
CA ASN A 318 -5.73 0.03 5.65
C ASN A 318 -4.89 0.44 4.46
N THR A 319 -4.29 -0.54 3.76
CA THR A 319 -3.49 -0.26 2.56
C THR A 319 -4.34 0.38 1.48
N LEU A 320 -5.55 -0.14 1.24
CA LEU A 320 -6.49 0.42 0.28
C LEU A 320 -6.86 1.88 0.61
N CYS A 321 -7.11 2.17 1.89
CA CYS A 321 -7.44 3.52 2.34
C CYS A 321 -6.25 4.47 2.24
N HIS A 322 -5.05 4.01 2.59
CA HIS A 322 -3.81 4.77 2.50
C HIS A 322 -3.50 5.16 1.04
N GLU A 323 -3.45 4.17 0.14
CA GLU A 323 -3.17 4.41 -1.27
C GLU A 323 -4.26 5.28 -1.95
N MET A 324 -5.51 5.10 -1.57
CA MET A 324 -6.59 5.97 -2.04
C MET A 324 -6.41 7.42 -1.57
N PHE A 325 -5.86 7.66 -0.38
CA PHE A 325 -5.61 9.03 0.07
C PHE A 325 -4.46 9.68 -0.71
N HIS A 326 -3.47 8.91 -1.13
CA HIS A 326 -2.50 9.38 -2.13
C HIS A 326 -3.16 9.76 -3.46
N ALA A 327 -4.12 8.97 -3.93
CA ALA A 327 -4.89 9.30 -5.13
C ALA A 327 -5.67 10.63 -4.97
N LEU A 328 -6.07 10.98 -3.75
CA LEU A 328 -6.67 12.28 -3.41
C LEU A 328 -5.62 13.39 -3.18
N GLY A 329 -4.32 13.10 -3.27
CA GLY A 329 -3.22 14.08 -3.22
C GLY A 329 -2.49 14.18 -1.89
N ALA A 330 -2.81 13.36 -0.90
CA ALA A 330 -2.14 13.38 0.40
C ALA A 330 -0.72 12.80 0.34
N PRO A 331 0.27 13.38 1.03
CA PRO A 331 1.59 12.80 1.19
C PRO A 331 1.62 11.84 2.39
N ASP A 332 2.67 11.01 2.44
CA ASP A 332 3.03 10.29 3.65
C ASP A 332 3.45 11.22 4.78
N LEU A 333 3.19 10.79 6.01
CA LEU A 333 3.56 11.50 7.22
C LEU A 333 4.68 10.80 8.02
N TYR A 334 5.14 9.64 7.59
CA TYR A 334 6.25 8.95 8.24
C TYR A 334 7.61 9.47 7.72
N HIS A 335 8.65 9.27 8.53
CA HIS A 335 10.01 9.64 8.14
C HIS A 335 10.65 8.57 7.27
N TYR A 336 11.20 8.98 6.14
CA TYR A 336 11.87 8.11 5.19
C TYR A 336 13.35 7.83 5.50
N SER A 337 13.98 8.56 6.45
CA SER A 337 15.41 8.41 6.75
C SER A 337 15.67 7.63 8.05
N GLU A 338 16.76 6.86 8.06
CA GLU A 338 17.22 6.11 9.25
C GLU A 338 17.48 7.02 10.46
N GLU A 339 18.03 8.20 10.22
CA GLU A 339 18.39 9.15 11.28
C GLU A 339 17.18 9.70 12.02
N SER A 340 16.03 9.72 11.38
CA SER A 340 14.78 10.26 11.90
C SER A 340 13.78 9.20 12.36
N LYS A 341 14.07 7.91 12.24
CA LYS A 341 13.15 6.81 12.61
C LYS A 341 12.78 6.75 14.09
N SER A 342 13.61 7.33 14.94
CA SER A 342 13.26 7.47 16.37
C SER A 342 12.21 8.55 16.63
N LEU A 343 11.89 9.36 15.62
CA LEU A 343 10.89 10.42 15.66
C LEU A 343 9.72 9.99 14.81
N ASP A 344 8.69 9.48 15.44
CA ASP A 344 7.42 9.20 14.77
C ASP A 344 6.56 10.48 14.79
N PRO A 345 6.38 11.16 13.64
CA PRO A 345 5.80 12.51 13.62
C PRO A 345 4.39 12.58 14.15
N VAL A 346 3.57 11.59 13.79
CA VAL A 346 2.14 11.54 14.16
C VAL A 346 1.72 10.17 14.69
N GLY A 347 2.59 9.17 14.65
CA GLY A 347 2.32 7.81 15.14
C GLY A 347 1.09 7.18 14.51
N ALA A 348 0.40 6.37 15.30
CA ALA A 348 -0.83 5.70 14.90
C ALA A 348 -2.05 6.63 14.84
N TRP A 349 -1.88 7.97 14.90
CA TRP A 349 -2.99 8.92 14.91
C TRP A 349 -3.43 9.38 13.51
N ASP A 350 -2.67 9.03 12.47
CA ASP A 350 -3.03 9.35 11.09
C ASP A 350 -2.81 8.17 10.16
N LEU A 351 -3.73 8.01 9.20
CA LEU A 351 -3.68 6.98 8.17
C LEU A 351 -2.36 7.03 7.38
N MET A 352 -1.86 8.24 7.09
CA MET A 352 -0.68 8.43 6.24
C MET A 352 0.66 8.24 6.96
N ASN A 353 0.64 7.82 8.22
CA ASN A 353 1.84 7.38 8.94
C ASN A 353 1.82 5.86 9.11
N SER A 354 1.14 5.36 10.11
CA SER A 354 1.05 3.93 10.42
C SER A 354 -0.30 3.58 11.05
N GLY A 355 -1.25 4.53 10.90
CA GLY A 355 -2.47 4.53 11.68
C GLY A 355 -3.54 3.58 11.15
N TRP A 356 -4.24 3.01 12.10
CA TRP A 356 -5.50 2.31 11.92
C TRP A 356 -6.69 3.26 12.10
N CYS A 357 -6.40 4.54 12.30
CA CYS A 357 -7.33 5.54 12.77
C CYS A 357 -7.80 6.44 11.64
N HIS A 358 -8.61 7.40 12.00
CA HIS A 358 -9.01 8.50 11.14
C HIS A 358 -7.79 9.25 10.60
N MET A 359 -7.98 9.93 9.48
CA MET A 359 -7.08 10.99 9.06
C MET A 359 -7.10 12.12 10.08
N GLY A 360 -5.95 12.72 10.37
CA GLY A 360 -5.87 13.92 11.21
C GLY A 360 -6.66 15.09 10.62
N ALA A 361 -7.11 15.99 11.48
CA ALA A 361 -7.93 17.13 11.05
C ALA A 361 -7.23 18.01 10.00
N TYR A 362 -5.92 18.22 10.15
CA TYR A 362 -5.11 18.97 9.17
C TYR A 362 -5.10 18.28 7.81
N MET A 363 -4.94 16.94 7.77
CA MET A 363 -4.92 16.17 6.54
C MET A 363 -6.27 16.24 5.82
N LYS A 364 -7.39 16.12 6.56
CA LYS A 364 -8.74 16.31 6.00
C LYS A 364 -8.92 17.72 5.42
N TRP A 365 -8.53 18.75 6.17
CA TRP A 365 -8.67 20.13 5.76
C TRP A 365 -7.81 20.47 4.53
N MET A 366 -6.57 19.96 4.48
CA MET A 366 -5.59 20.29 3.43
C MET A 366 -5.83 19.52 2.14
N TYR A 367 -6.08 18.19 2.23
CA TYR A 367 -6.04 17.29 1.08
C TYR A 367 -7.41 16.75 0.66
N ALA A 368 -8.39 16.73 1.56
CA ALA A 368 -9.73 16.26 1.24
C ALA A 368 -10.68 17.37 0.79
N GLY A 369 -10.17 18.57 0.63
CA GLY A 369 -10.92 19.76 0.26
C GLY A 369 -11.77 20.30 1.40
N LYS A 370 -12.24 21.53 1.23
CA LYS A 370 -13.00 22.26 2.25
C LYS A 370 -14.40 21.70 2.52
N SER A 371 -14.80 20.62 1.86
CA SER A 371 -16.09 19.97 2.08
C SER A 371 -16.14 19.11 3.34
N TRP A 372 -14.99 18.55 3.75
CA TRP A 372 -14.92 17.69 4.94
C TRP A 372 -14.68 18.51 6.22
N ILE A 373 -13.73 19.42 6.19
CA ILE A 373 -13.48 20.41 7.22
C ILE A 373 -13.32 21.77 6.53
N THR A 374 -14.30 22.66 6.73
CA THR A 374 -14.30 23.95 6.04
C THR A 374 -13.27 24.91 6.61
N GLU A 375 -13.06 24.89 7.93
CA GLU A 375 -12.17 25.77 8.64
C GLU A 375 -11.62 25.09 9.90
N ILE A 376 -10.36 25.36 10.22
CA ILE A 376 -9.79 25.04 11.53
C ILE A 376 -9.77 26.34 12.35
N PRO A 377 -10.65 26.49 13.37
CA PRO A 377 -10.72 27.71 14.17
C PRO A 377 -9.42 28.00 14.91
N GLU A 378 -9.04 29.27 14.98
CA GLU A 378 -7.85 29.71 15.69
C GLU A 378 -8.16 30.13 17.12
N ILE A 379 -7.41 29.61 18.09
CA ILE A 379 -7.47 30.07 19.47
C ILE A 379 -6.61 31.34 19.62
N THR A 380 -7.24 32.47 19.79
CA THR A 380 -6.58 33.78 19.96
C THR A 380 -6.63 34.32 21.37
N THR A 381 -7.39 33.69 22.27
CA THR A 381 -7.57 34.13 23.66
C THR A 381 -7.43 32.98 24.64
N THR A 382 -7.01 33.28 25.86
CA THR A 382 -7.01 32.30 26.94
C THR A 382 -8.46 31.97 27.34
N GLY A 383 -8.76 30.65 27.44
CA GLY A 383 -10.11 30.18 27.76
C GLY A 383 -10.20 28.66 27.87
N ARG A 384 -11.44 28.20 28.03
CA ARG A 384 -11.76 26.78 27.92
C ARG A 384 -12.36 26.52 26.53
N TYR A 385 -11.86 25.55 25.87
CA TYR A 385 -12.29 25.12 24.55
C TYR A 385 -12.68 23.64 24.62
N SER A 386 -13.85 23.31 24.09
CA SER A 386 -14.33 21.93 24.05
C SER A 386 -13.92 21.30 22.70
N LEU A 387 -13.30 20.12 22.78
CA LEU A 387 -13.06 19.29 21.60
C LEU A 387 -14.07 18.15 21.58
N VAL A 388 -14.61 17.87 20.41
CA VAL A 388 -15.37 16.65 20.13
C VAL A 388 -14.47 15.67 19.38
N PRO A 389 -14.70 14.34 19.49
CA PRO A 389 -13.99 13.37 18.66
C PRO A 389 -14.13 13.69 17.18
N LEU A 390 -13.02 13.61 16.45
CA LEU A 390 -12.99 13.87 15.00
C LEU A 390 -13.95 12.98 14.20
N SER A 391 -14.27 11.78 14.72
CA SER A 391 -15.25 10.86 14.15
C SER A 391 -16.71 11.31 14.29
N GLN A 392 -17.01 12.26 15.17
CA GLN A 392 -18.39 12.74 15.40
C GLN A 392 -18.78 13.88 14.47
N GLY A 393 -17.83 14.52 13.81
CA GLY A 393 -18.10 15.60 12.88
C GLY A 393 -16.94 16.59 12.78
N PRO A 394 -17.02 17.52 11.81
CA PRO A 394 -15.97 18.50 11.58
C PRO A 394 -15.95 19.64 12.62
N ASP A 395 -17.11 19.96 13.21
CA ASP A 395 -17.26 21.14 14.06
C ASP A 395 -16.65 20.92 15.45
N ASN A 396 -15.80 21.85 15.88
CA ASN A 396 -15.10 21.78 17.17
C ASN A 396 -14.22 20.54 17.37
N SER A 397 -13.84 19.85 16.31
CA SER A 397 -12.99 18.67 16.37
C SER A 397 -11.50 18.98 16.37
N CYS A 398 -11.12 20.21 16.06
CA CYS A 398 -9.74 20.70 16.09
C CYS A 398 -9.67 22.22 16.24
N TYR A 399 -8.55 22.70 16.74
CA TYR A 399 -8.23 24.12 16.84
C TYR A 399 -6.78 24.36 16.42
N LYS A 400 -6.51 25.51 15.84
CA LYS A 400 -5.18 26.02 15.54
C LYS A 400 -4.72 26.95 16.65
N ILE A 401 -3.48 26.83 17.10
CA ILE A 401 -2.79 27.72 18.03
C ILE A 401 -1.57 28.27 17.31
N ASN A 402 -1.43 29.59 17.24
CA ASN A 402 -0.25 30.27 16.69
C ASN A 402 0.72 30.66 17.79
#